data_dae7da81dc9ee2540836beed73e39f76
#
_entry.id   dae7da81dc9ee2540836beed73e39f76
#
_cell.length_a   1.000
_cell.length_b   1.000
_cell.length_c   1.000
_cell.angle_alpha   90.00
_cell.angle_beta   90.00
_cell.angle_gamma   90.00
#
_symmetry.space_group_name_H-M   'P 1'
#
loop_
_entity.id
_entity.type
_entity.pdbx_description
1 polymer ?
#
loop_
_entity_poly.entity_id
_entity_poly.type
_entity_poly.pdbx_seq_one_letter_code
_entity_poly.pdbx_strand_id
1 'polypeptide(L)'
;MPDDRFQHWIDASSAAGVIEPFMIPLVQGLGRFDCHLIHEDVRFSALNHEQSSSLRESRLLTDRVTLSYFWVLGAYELVRTLDQRWRTGATTLPDGFANRVAALKRRMERLRIPITKMETARRFPTDNPIAYPTISRGFGIAWHIAQDTYITRRELSDQLLDFLVDLKKGQTSKRL
;
A
#
# COMPACT_ATOMS: atom_id res chain seq x y z
N MET A 1 11.04 -15.20 -0.62
CA MET A 1 12.28 -14.42 -0.44
C MET A 1 12.00 -12.95 -0.77
N PRO A 2 12.68 -11.93 -0.17
CA PRO A 2 12.46 -10.52 -0.54
C PRO A 2 12.72 -10.24 -2.02
N ASP A 3 13.67 -10.93 -2.62
CA ASP A 3 14.04 -10.78 -4.03
C ASP A 3 12.91 -11.20 -4.97
N ASP A 4 12.20 -12.29 -4.68
CA ASP A 4 11.06 -12.75 -5.50
C ASP A 4 9.92 -11.73 -5.48
N ARG A 5 9.64 -11.13 -4.30
CA ARG A 5 8.58 -10.13 -4.18
C ARG A 5 8.91 -8.84 -4.93
N PHE A 6 10.17 -8.39 -4.87
CA PHE A 6 10.59 -7.22 -5.64
C PHE A 6 10.52 -7.48 -7.14
N GLN A 7 10.89 -8.68 -7.59
CA GLN A 7 10.72 -9.09 -8.99
C GLN A 7 9.24 -9.02 -9.43
N HIS A 8 8.30 -9.47 -8.58
CA HIS A 8 6.87 -9.32 -8.87
C HIS A 8 6.45 -7.86 -9.03
N TRP A 9 6.98 -6.93 -8.22
CA TRP A 9 6.72 -5.49 -8.38
C TRP A 9 7.29 -4.95 -9.69
N ILE A 10 8.51 -5.36 -10.06
CA ILE A 10 9.13 -5.00 -11.35
C ILE A 10 8.24 -5.48 -12.51
N ASP A 11 7.87 -6.76 -12.48
CA ASP A 11 7.05 -7.37 -13.53
C ASP A 11 5.66 -6.71 -13.65
N ALA A 12 5.03 -6.42 -12.52
CA ALA A 12 3.72 -5.79 -12.46
C ALA A 12 3.76 -4.30 -12.87
N SER A 13 4.90 -3.62 -12.73
CA SER A 13 5.04 -2.20 -13.07
C SER A 13 4.74 -1.92 -14.55
N SER A 14 4.94 -2.89 -15.44
CA SER A 14 4.62 -2.79 -16.85
C SER A 14 3.14 -2.54 -17.12
N ALA A 15 2.24 -3.04 -16.27
CA ALA A 15 0.79 -2.80 -16.39
C ALA A 15 0.43 -1.32 -16.16
N ALA A 16 1.06 -0.68 -15.20
CA ALA A 16 0.93 0.76 -14.97
C ALA A 16 1.57 1.58 -16.10
N GLY A 17 2.68 1.10 -16.66
CA GLY A 17 3.39 1.72 -17.77
C GLY A 17 2.58 1.79 -19.07
N VAL A 18 1.67 0.86 -19.30
CA VAL A 18 0.72 0.92 -20.44
C VAL A 18 -0.24 2.11 -20.29
N ILE A 19 -0.55 2.50 -19.06
CA ILE A 19 -1.44 3.63 -18.76
C ILE A 19 -0.66 4.95 -18.80
N GLU A 20 0.53 4.94 -18.21
CA GLU A 20 1.44 6.08 -18.18
C GLU A 20 2.88 5.60 -17.92
N PRO A 21 3.82 5.78 -18.86
CA PRO A 21 5.20 5.30 -18.70
C PRO A 21 5.90 5.75 -17.41
N PHE A 22 5.62 6.99 -16.94
CA PHE A 22 6.19 7.50 -15.69
C PHE A 22 5.68 6.81 -14.42
N MET A 23 4.66 5.97 -14.52
CA MET A 23 4.22 5.13 -13.39
C MET A 23 5.16 3.95 -13.12
N ILE A 24 5.96 3.51 -14.11
CA ILE A 24 6.89 2.39 -13.94
C ILE A 24 7.86 2.64 -12.75
N PRO A 25 8.67 3.71 -12.77
CA PRO A 25 9.60 3.96 -11.66
C PRO A 25 8.89 4.19 -10.33
N LEU A 26 7.69 4.76 -10.33
CA LEU A 26 6.89 4.94 -9.11
C LEU A 26 6.48 3.58 -8.51
N VAL A 27 5.94 2.67 -9.31
CA VAL A 27 5.55 1.32 -8.87
C VAL A 27 6.77 0.54 -8.37
N GLN A 28 7.90 0.59 -9.09
CA GLN A 28 9.14 -0.06 -8.68
C GLN A 28 9.70 0.53 -7.39
N GLY A 29 9.63 1.86 -7.21
CA GLY A 29 10.01 2.54 -5.98
C GLY A 29 9.15 2.09 -4.79
N LEU A 30 7.83 2.03 -4.95
CA LEU A 30 6.91 1.52 -3.93
C LEU A 30 7.21 0.05 -3.60
N GLY A 31 7.51 -0.78 -4.60
CA GLY A 31 7.89 -2.17 -4.41
C GLY A 31 9.19 -2.34 -3.64
N ARG A 32 10.20 -1.54 -3.94
CA ARG A 32 11.48 -1.53 -3.20
C ARG A 32 11.28 -1.15 -1.73
N PHE A 33 10.47 -0.10 -1.48
CA PHE A 33 10.11 0.31 -0.12
C PHE A 33 9.32 -0.79 0.61
N ASP A 34 8.38 -1.43 -0.07
CA ASP A 34 7.61 -2.53 0.50
C ASP A 34 8.48 -3.69 0.95
N CYS A 35 9.41 -4.14 0.11
CA CYS A 35 10.35 -5.22 0.45
C CYS A 35 11.25 -4.85 1.63
N HIS A 36 11.75 -3.61 1.67
CA HIS A 36 12.55 -3.11 2.79
C HIS A 36 11.76 -3.13 4.10
N LEU A 37 10.54 -2.59 4.10
CA LEU A 37 9.70 -2.53 5.29
C LEU A 37 9.30 -3.92 5.79
N ILE A 38 9.02 -4.86 4.88
CA ILE A 38 8.77 -6.26 5.24
C ILE A 38 9.98 -6.89 5.91
N HIS A 39 11.17 -6.67 5.36
CA HIS A 39 12.41 -7.17 5.96
C HIS A 39 12.60 -6.65 7.40
N GLU A 40 12.40 -5.34 7.60
CA GLU A 40 12.51 -4.73 8.93
C GLU A 40 11.41 -5.22 9.89
N ASP A 41 10.18 -5.46 9.42
CA ASP A 41 9.10 -6.00 10.23
C ASP A 41 9.41 -7.44 10.69
N VAL A 42 9.96 -8.28 9.80
CA VAL A 42 10.41 -9.65 10.13
C VAL A 42 11.55 -9.61 11.14
N ARG A 43 12.55 -8.75 10.91
CA ARG A 43 13.68 -8.56 11.81
C ARG A 43 13.21 -8.18 13.22
N PHE A 44 12.32 -7.21 13.32
CA PHE A 44 11.79 -6.76 14.61
C PHE A 44 10.98 -7.84 15.32
N SER A 45 10.20 -8.62 14.58
CA SER A 45 9.40 -9.71 15.16
C SER A 45 10.25 -10.84 15.74
N ALA A 46 11.52 -10.94 15.34
CA ALA A 46 12.46 -11.93 15.86
C ALA A 46 13.20 -11.46 17.14
N LEU A 47 13.05 -10.19 17.53
CA LEU A 47 13.68 -9.65 18.74
C LEU A 47 12.99 -10.14 20.01
N ASN A 48 13.78 -10.39 21.05
CA ASN A 48 13.22 -10.61 22.39
C ASN A 48 12.79 -9.28 23.05
N HIS A 49 12.18 -9.34 24.22
CA HIS A 49 11.65 -8.17 24.92
C HIS A 49 12.73 -7.13 25.27
N GLU A 50 13.89 -7.55 25.75
CA GLU A 50 14.99 -6.67 26.10
C GLU A 50 15.53 -5.95 24.87
N GLN A 51 15.77 -6.68 23.79
CA GLN A 51 16.24 -6.12 22.52
C GLN A 51 15.23 -5.11 21.93
N SER A 52 13.94 -5.47 21.92
CA SER A 52 12.88 -4.62 21.35
C SER A 52 12.64 -3.34 22.15
N SER A 53 12.98 -3.32 23.45
CA SER A 53 12.84 -2.17 24.34
C SER A 53 14.04 -1.20 24.30
N SER A 54 15.07 -1.51 23.52
CA SER A 54 16.27 -0.65 23.41
C SER A 54 15.97 0.69 22.74
N LEU A 55 16.74 1.73 23.10
CA LEU A 55 16.64 3.05 22.47
C LEU A 55 16.86 3.00 20.95
N ARG A 56 17.77 2.10 20.51
CA ARG A 56 18.02 1.88 19.07
C ARG A 56 16.76 1.37 18.36
N GLU A 57 16.11 0.34 18.91
CA GLU A 57 14.92 -0.24 18.29
C GLU A 57 13.71 0.71 18.36
N SER A 58 13.61 1.54 19.40
CA SER A 58 12.60 2.61 19.45
C SER A 58 12.75 3.62 18.32
N ARG A 59 13.98 4.01 17.97
CA ARG A 59 14.27 4.88 16.82
C ARG A 59 13.93 4.19 15.50
N LEU A 60 14.37 2.95 15.32
CA LEU A 60 14.06 2.16 14.12
C LEU A 60 12.55 1.91 13.96
N LEU A 61 11.80 1.78 15.07
CA LEU A 61 10.36 1.70 15.01
C LEU A 61 9.74 3.00 14.50
N THR A 62 10.22 4.15 14.98
CA THR A 62 9.77 5.46 14.51
C THR A 62 10.02 5.61 13.00
N ASP A 63 11.21 5.21 12.52
CA ASP A 63 11.53 5.25 11.10
C ASP A 63 10.59 4.34 10.28
N ARG A 64 10.30 3.13 10.76
CA ARG A 64 9.36 2.21 10.10
C ARG A 64 7.95 2.76 10.03
N VAL A 65 7.45 3.38 11.10
CA VAL A 65 6.14 4.07 11.10
C VAL A 65 6.13 5.16 10.06
N THR A 66 7.16 6.02 10.04
CA THR A 66 7.30 7.14 9.11
C THR A 66 7.38 6.67 7.66
N LEU A 67 8.22 5.67 7.37
CA LEU A 67 8.34 5.11 6.03
C LEU A 67 7.05 4.41 5.57
N SER A 68 6.37 3.70 6.49
CA SER A 68 5.06 3.09 6.19
C SER A 68 4.00 4.14 5.87
N TYR A 69 4.01 5.27 6.58
CA TYR A 69 3.17 6.43 6.29
C TYR A 69 3.43 6.95 4.86
N PHE A 70 4.69 7.21 4.49
CA PHE A 70 5.02 7.68 3.13
C PHE A 70 4.68 6.65 2.05
N TRP A 71 4.84 5.36 2.35
CA TRP A 71 4.41 4.31 1.43
C TRP A 71 2.90 4.38 1.16
N VAL A 72 2.08 4.53 2.20
CA VAL A 72 0.61 4.64 2.06
C VAL A 72 0.24 5.85 1.22
N LEU A 73 0.90 7.00 1.40
CA LEU A 73 0.64 8.20 0.60
C LEU A 73 0.99 7.99 -0.87
N GLY A 74 2.16 7.46 -1.17
CA GLY A 74 2.60 7.20 -2.55
C GLY A 74 1.71 6.18 -3.24
N ALA A 75 1.34 5.10 -2.56
CA ALA A 75 0.43 4.08 -3.07
C ALA A 75 -0.98 4.64 -3.34
N TYR A 76 -1.51 5.46 -2.42
CA TYR A 76 -2.80 6.14 -2.62
C TYR A 76 -2.78 7.05 -3.85
N GLU A 77 -1.74 7.86 -4.04
CA GLU A 77 -1.65 8.77 -5.19
C GLU A 77 -1.54 7.99 -6.51
N LEU A 78 -0.81 6.87 -6.54
CA LEU A 78 -0.79 5.97 -7.70
C LEU A 78 -2.20 5.47 -8.03
N VAL A 79 -2.89 4.87 -7.05
CA VAL A 79 -4.24 4.30 -7.25
C VAL A 79 -5.26 5.39 -7.59
N ARG A 80 -5.18 6.57 -6.97
CA ARG A 80 -6.02 7.72 -7.29
C ARG A 80 -5.84 8.17 -8.74
N THR A 81 -4.61 8.20 -9.23
CA THR A 81 -4.29 8.60 -10.61
C THR A 81 -4.80 7.57 -11.61
N LEU A 82 -4.67 6.27 -11.32
CA LEU A 82 -5.25 5.20 -12.15
C LEU A 82 -6.78 5.32 -12.25
N ASP A 83 -7.47 5.49 -11.10
CA ASP A 83 -8.91 5.69 -11.04
C ASP A 83 -9.36 6.96 -11.78
N GLN A 84 -8.61 8.04 -11.68
CA GLN A 84 -8.91 9.29 -12.37
C GLN A 84 -8.76 9.15 -13.89
N ARG A 85 -7.64 8.59 -14.38
CA ARG A 85 -7.41 8.39 -15.81
C ARG A 85 -8.47 7.50 -16.46
N TRP A 86 -8.89 6.45 -15.76
CA TRP A 86 -10.01 5.63 -16.19
C TRP A 86 -11.30 6.46 -16.33
N ARG A 87 -11.69 7.21 -15.30
CA ARG A 87 -12.95 7.97 -15.29
C ARG A 87 -12.99 9.11 -16.29
N THR A 88 -11.84 9.67 -16.64
CA THR A 88 -11.73 10.73 -17.68
C THR A 88 -11.62 10.18 -19.08
N GLY A 89 -11.62 8.86 -19.28
CA GLY A 89 -11.44 8.22 -20.59
C GLY A 89 -10.00 8.30 -21.13
N ALA A 90 -9.05 8.77 -20.32
CA ALA A 90 -7.64 8.84 -20.71
C ALA A 90 -6.96 7.47 -20.81
N THR A 91 -7.59 6.42 -20.30
CA THR A 91 -7.16 5.03 -20.44
C THR A 91 -8.35 4.09 -20.42
N THR A 92 -8.17 2.88 -20.97
CA THR A 92 -9.14 1.79 -20.88
C THR A 92 -8.61 0.71 -19.95
N LEU A 93 -9.47 0.19 -19.10
CA LEU A 93 -9.16 -0.96 -18.24
C LEU A 93 -9.88 -2.20 -18.75
N PRO A 94 -9.36 -3.42 -18.48
CA PRO A 94 -10.10 -4.65 -18.71
C PRO A 94 -11.40 -4.67 -17.89
N ASP A 95 -12.35 -5.51 -18.28
CA ASP A 95 -13.65 -5.60 -17.62
C ASP A 95 -13.52 -5.97 -16.13
N GLY A 96 -14.30 -5.31 -15.29
CA GLY A 96 -14.26 -5.47 -13.83
C GLY A 96 -13.14 -4.71 -13.09
N PHE A 97 -12.08 -4.24 -13.78
CA PHE A 97 -10.98 -3.53 -13.13
C PHE A 97 -11.35 -2.14 -12.61
N ALA A 98 -12.31 -1.46 -13.24
CA ALA A 98 -12.82 -0.18 -12.77
C ALA A 98 -13.35 -0.28 -11.33
N ASN A 99 -14.11 -1.33 -11.02
CA ASN A 99 -14.63 -1.56 -9.67
C ASN A 99 -13.51 -1.91 -8.68
N ARG A 100 -12.50 -2.68 -9.11
CA ARG A 100 -11.37 -3.08 -8.28
C ARG A 100 -10.49 -1.87 -7.91
N VAL A 101 -10.13 -1.02 -8.86
CA VAL A 101 -9.35 0.20 -8.57
C VAL A 101 -10.12 1.16 -7.66
N ALA A 102 -11.43 1.32 -7.86
CA ALA A 102 -12.27 2.13 -7.00
C ALA A 102 -12.39 1.55 -5.57
N ALA A 103 -12.43 0.22 -5.41
CA ALA A 103 -12.44 -0.44 -4.11
C ALA A 103 -11.10 -0.27 -3.38
N LEU A 104 -9.99 -0.49 -4.07
CA LEU A 104 -8.65 -0.31 -3.52
C LEU A 104 -8.41 1.14 -3.09
N LYS A 105 -8.81 2.11 -3.94
CA LYS A 105 -8.76 3.53 -3.61
C LYS A 105 -9.54 3.85 -2.33
N ARG A 106 -10.78 3.34 -2.20
CA ARG A 106 -11.61 3.58 -1.00
C ARG A 106 -10.95 3.03 0.26
N ARG A 107 -10.34 1.84 0.18
CA ARG A 107 -9.64 1.23 1.32
C ARG A 107 -8.42 2.05 1.73
N MET A 108 -7.62 2.50 0.77
CA MET A 108 -6.48 3.38 1.04
C MET A 108 -6.93 4.75 1.56
N GLU A 109 -8.00 5.31 1.04
CA GLU A 109 -8.57 6.59 1.48
C GLU A 109 -9.04 6.53 2.93
N ARG A 110 -9.64 5.40 3.35
CA ARG A 110 -10.09 5.17 4.73
C ARG A 110 -8.95 5.30 5.73
N LEU A 111 -7.73 4.90 5.37
CA LEU A 111 -6.53 5.08 6.19
C LEU A 111 -5.86 6.44 5.97
N ARG A 112 -5.69 6.84 4.71
CA ARG A 112 -4.94 8.04 4.34
C ARG A 112 -5.53 9.29 4.98
N ILE A 113 -6.84 9.45 5.04
CA ILE A 113 -7.49 10.65 5.59
C ILE A 113 -7.16 10.83 7.08
N PRO A 114 -7.40 9.85 7.98
CA PRO A 114 -7.09 10.04 9.40
C PRO A 114 -5.58 10.16 9.70
N ILE A 115 -4.69 9.58 8.88
CA ILE A 115 -3.25 9.76 9.11
C ILE A 115 -2.69 11.09 8.57
N THR A 116 -3.39 11.78 7.65
CA THR A 116 -2.89 13.03 7.05
C THR A 116 -3.63 14.27 7.50
N LYS A 117 -4.95 14.16 7.68
CA LYS A 117 -5.82 15.29 7.98
C LYS A 117 -6.34 15.30 9.41
N MET A 118 -6.17 14.19 10.14
CA MET A 118 -6.74 13.99 11.48
C MET A 118 -8.27 14.18 11.47
N GLU A 119 -8.91 13.65 10.42
CA GLU A 119 -10.35 13.68 10.17
C GLU A 119 -10.83 12.28 9.79
N THR A 120 -12.11 11.99 10.00
CA THR A 120 -12.72 10.77 9.49
C THR A 120 -12.85 10.83 7.96
N ALA A 121 -12.63 9.71 7.27
CA ALA A 121 -12.93 9.65 5.85
C ALA A 121 -14.44 9.77 5.63
N ARG A 122 -14.88 10.62 4.68
CA ARG A 122 -16.29 10.98 4.46
C ARG A 122 -17.25 9.77 4.38
N ARG A 123 -16.76 8.64 3.87
CA ARG A 123 -17.57 7.41 3.73
C ARG A 123 -17.56 6.54 4.98
N PHE A 124 -16.78 6.90 5.98
CA PHE A 124 -16.59 6.17 7.23
C PHE A 124 -16.67 7.13 8.43
N PRO A 125 -17.84 7.79 8.62
CA PRO A 125 -17.99 8.86 9.63
C PRO A 125 -17.89 8.34 11.07
N THR A 126 -18.01 7.04 11.28
CA THR A 126 -17.90 6.38 12.59
C THR A 126 -16.46 5.93 12.92
N ASP A 127 -15.52 6.07 11.99
CA ASP A 127 -14.12 5.77 12.23
C ASP A 127 -13.49 6.84 13.15
N ASN A 128 -12.34 6.52 13.74
CA ASN A 128 -11.57 7.47 14.53
C ASN A 128 -11.03 8.59 13.62
N PRO A 129 -11.07 9.86 14.05
CA PRO A 129 -10.49 10.97 13.28
C PRO A 129 -8.97 10.88 13.18
N ILE A 130 -8.32 10.19 14.12
CA ILE A 130 -6.88 9.94 14.16
C ILE A 130 -6.64 8.43 14.10
N ALA A 131 -5.85 7.99 13.14
CA ALA A 131 -5.40 6.61 13.04
C ALA A 131 -4.11 6.44 13.85
N TYR A 132 -4.18 5.74 14.96
CA TYR A 132 -3.02 5.51 15.83
C TYR A 132 -2.17 4.36 15.30
N PRO A 133 -0.85 4.58 15.11
CA PRO A 133 0.05 3.52 14.68
C PRO A 133 0.19 2.46 15.77
N THR A 134 0.26 1.21 15.36
CA THR A 134 0.49 0.04 16.21
C THR A 134 1.30 -1.01 15.46
N ILE A 135 1.66 -2.09 16.13
CA ILE A 135 2.36 -3.22 15.52
C ILE A 135 1.40 -4.41 15.49
N SER A 136 1.14 -4.91 14.30
CA SER A 136 0.40 -6.16 14.09
C SER A 136 1.39 -7.33 13.96
N ARG A 137 1.21 -8.36 14.79
CA ARG A 137 2.09 -9.53 14.77
C ARG A 137 2.05 -10.20 13.39
N GLY A 138 3.21 -10.36 12.76
CA GLY A 138 3.35 -10.97 11.43
C GLY A 138 3.04 -10.04 10.24
N PHE A 139 2.42 -8.87 10.47
CA PHE A 139 2.05 -7.90 9.43
C PHE A 139 2.78 -6.56 9.52
N GLY A 140 3.55 -6.35 10.59
CA GLY A 140 4.31 -5.12 10.79
C GLY A 140 3.44 -3.92 11.21
N ILE A 141 3.72 -2.75 10.63
CA ILE A 141 3.01 -1.52 11.00
C ILE A 141 1.55 -1.58 10.55
N ALA A 142 0.67 -1.29 11.51
CA ALA A 142 -0.77 -1.18 11.35
C ALA A 142 -1.28 0.15 11.93
N TRP A 143 -2.50 0.52 11.59
CA TRP A 143 -3.19 1.67 12.18
C TRP A 143 -4.56 1.25 12.70
N HIS A 144 -4.84 1.63 13.93
CA HIS A 144 -6.15 1.49 14.54
C HIS A 144 -7.05 2.62 14.06
N ILE A 145 -8.07 2.29 13.28
CA ILE A 145 -8.93 3.27 12.60
C ILE A 145 -10.37 3.32 13.13
N ALA A 146 -10.81 2.25 13.78
CA ALA A 146 -12.12 2.18 14.46
C ALA A 146 -12.06 1.11 15.54
N GLN A 147 -13.11 0.99 16.37
CA GLN A 147 -13.21 0.01 17.43
C GLN A 147 -12.71 -1.34 17.00
N ASP A 148 -12.41 -2.22 16.85
CA ASP A 148 -11.90 -3.51 16.37
C ASP A 148 -11.39 -3.51 14.92
N THR A 149 -11.07 -2.34 14.33
CA THR A 149 -10.64 -2.25 12.95
C THR A 149 -9.22 -1.71 12.83
N TYR A 150 -8.36 -2.54 12.24
CA TYR A 150 -6.97 -2.21 11.94
C TYR A 150 -6.73 -2.33 10.43
N ILE A 151 -5.92 -1.44 9.89
CA ILE A 151 -5.41 -1.56 8.51
C ILE A 151 -3.90 -1.65 8.59
N THR A 152 -3.33 -2.70 8.02
CA THR A 152 -1.88 -2.87 7.96
C THR A 152 -1.34 -2.34 6.62
N ARG A 153 -0.13 -1.80 6.63
CA ARG A 153 0.57 -1.45 5.41
C ARG A 153 0.73 -2.68 4.50
N ARG A 154 1.03 -3.84 5.10
CA ARG A 154 1.25 -5.08 4.37
C ARG A 154 0.03 -5.52 3.56
N GLU A 155 -1.17 -5.51 4.16
CA GLU A 155 -2.40 -5.85 3.44
C GLU A 155 -2.67 -4.89 2.27
N LEU A 156 -2.39 -3.58 2.44
CA LEU A 156 -2.53 -2.62 1.36
C LEU A 156 -1.53 -2.88 0.23
N SER A 157 -0.29 -3.26 0.58
CA SER A 157 0.72 -3.57 -0.42
C SER A 157 0.43 -4.87 -1.16
N ASP A 158 -0.06 -5.90 -0.48
CA ASP A 158 -0.47 -7.16 -1.11
C ASP A 158 -1.62 -6.91 -2.10
N GLN A 159 -2.66 -6.15 -1.70
CA GLN A 159 -3.78 -5.82 -2.57
C GLN A 159 -3.39 -4.99 -3.79
N LEU A 160 -2.46 -4.03 -3.62
CA LEU A 160 -1.97 -3.24 -4.73
C LEU A 160 -1.14 -4.09 -5.71
N LEU A 161 -0.26 -4.94 -5.18
CA LEU A 161 0.55 -5.83 -6.01
C LEU A 161 -0.32 -6.81 -6.78
N ASP A 162 -1.27 -7.48 -6.11
CA ASP A 162 -2.22 -8.41 -6.73
C ASP A 162 -3.05 -7.72 -7.82
N PHE A 163 -3.52 -6.48 -7.56
CA PHE A 163 -4.23 -5.69 -8.55
C PHE A 163 -3.38 -5.43 -9.80
N LEU A 164 -2.12 -5.03 -9.65
CA LEU A 164 -1.22 -4.74 -10.77
C LEU A 164 -0.83 -6.01 -11.54
N VAL A 165 -0.58 -7.12 -10.85
CA VAL A 165 -0.31 -8.43 -11.47
C VAL A 165 -1.49 -8.88 -12.34
N ASP A 166 -2.70 -8.79 -11.82
CA ASP A 166 -3.90 -9.17 -12.56
C ASP A 166 -4.19 -8.20 -13.71
N LEU A 167 -3.95 -6.90 -13.53
CA LEU A 167 -4.08 -5.91 -14.58
C LEU A 167 -3.14 -6.23 -15.76
N LYS A 168 -1.90 -6.64 -15.48
CA LYS A 168 -0.96 -7.10 -16.52
C LYS A 168 -1.51 -8.29 -17.30
N LYS A 169 -2.04 -9.31 -16.61
CA LYS A 169 -2.66 -10.48 -17.25
C LYS A 169 -3.83 -10.10 -18.15
N GLY A 170 -4.73 -9.23 -17.64
CA GLY A 170 -5.89 -8.76 -18.40
C GLY A 170 -5.54 -7.92 -19.64
N GLN A 171 -4.45 -7.16 -19.59
CA GLN A 171 -3.94 -6.42 -20.74
C GLN A 171 -3.33 -7.33 -21.82
N THR A 172 -2.66 -8.41 -21.41
CA THR A 172 -2.06 -9.38 -22.33
C THR A 172 -3.14 -10.19 -23.07
N SER A 173 -4.20 -10.60 -22.39
CA SER A 173 -5.32 -11.35 -22.98
C SER A 173 -6.13 -10.57 -24.03
N LYS A 174 -6.10 -9.22 -24.01
CA LYS A 174 -6.79 -8.40 -25.03
C LYS A 174 -5.95 -8.13 -26.30
N ARG A 175 -4.68 -8.54 -26.29
CA ARG A 175 -3.77 -8.36 -27.44
C ARG A 175 -3.64 -9.61 -28.32
N LEU A 176 -4.20 -10.71 -27.89
CA LEU A 176 -4.34 -11.99 -28.63
C LEU A 176 -5.73 -12.11 -29.25
#